data_50a3923ca004fe553fb326d3ca3bdd4e
#
_entry.id   50a3923ca004fe553fb326d3ca3bdd4e
#
_cell.length_a   1.000
_cell.length_b   1.000
_cell.length_c   1.000
_cell.angle_alpha   90.00
_cell.angle_beta   90.00
_cell.angle_gamma   90.00
#
_symmetry.space_group_name_H-M   'P 1'
#
loop_
_entity.id
_entity.type
_entity.pdbx_description
1 polymer ?
#
loop_
_entity_poly.entity_id
_entity_poly.type
_entity_poly.pdbx_seq_one_letter_code
_entity_poly.pdbx_strand_id
1 'polypeptide(L)' 'MKYVIILYLCSFVNEPQCFQSNIAPYEFSTYYDCITEGYKISYSHLKELAPEEITKNKLAIKFECRVV' A
#
# COMPACT_ATOMS: atom_id res chain seq x y z
N MET A 1 15.44 8.50 -13.99
CA MET A 1 14.08 8.04 -13.71
C MET A 1 13.83 8.01 -12.22
N LYS A 2 12.61 8.38 -11.83
CA LYS A 2 12.24 8.32 -10.42
C LYS A 2 10.99 7.48 -10.26
N TYR A 3 10.78 6.95 -9.07
CA TYR A 3 9.67 6.08 -8.76
C TYR A 3 8.88 6.66 -7.59
N VAL A 4 7.56 6.53 -7.65
CA VAL A 4 6.67 6.91 -6.54
C VAL A 4 5.86 5.69 -6.12
N ILE A 5 5.44 5.71 -4.85
CA ILE A 5 4.63 4.63 -4.29
C ILE A 5 3.16 5.03 -4.31
N ILE A 6 2.32 4.16 -4.83
CA ILE A 6 0.87 4.33 -4.77
C ILE A 6 0.32 3.20 -3.92
N LEU A 7 -0.42 3.56 -2.88
CA LEU A 7 -0.97 2.60 -1.92
C LEU A 7 -2.45 2.34 -2.22
N TYR A 8 -2.86 1.10 -2.03
CA TYR A 8 -4.24 0.67 -2.21
C TYR A 8 -4.70 -0.08 -0.97
N LEU A 9 -5.90 0.23 -0.52
CA LEU A 9 -6.56 -0.55 0.53
C LEU A 9 -7.52 -1.50 -0.14
N CYS A 10 -7.37 -2.78 0.12
CA CYS A 10 -8.17 -3.82 -0.50
C CYS A 10 -9.03 -4.54 0.52
N SER A 11 -10.26 -4.87 0.13
CA SER A 11 -11.18 -5.67 0.91
C SER A 11 -11.52 -6.94 0.13
N PHE A 12 -11.47 -8.09 0.83
CA PHE A 12 -11.69 -9.40 0.20
C PHE A 12 -12.87 -10.13 0.83
N VAL A 13 -13.85 -9.38 1.34
CA VAL A 13 -15.03 -9.99 1.98
C VAL A 13 -15.87 -10.76 0.97
N ASN A 14 -16.20 -10.15 -0.14
CA ASN A 14 -16.97 -10.79 -1.21
C ASN A 14 -16.13 -10.87 -2.46
N GLU A 15 -16.20 -9.83 -3.28
CA GLU A 15 -15.33 -9.70 -4.44
C GLU A 15 -14.14 -8.82 -4.06
N PRO A 16 -12.95 -9.11 -4.54
CA PRO A 16 -11.81 -8.25 -4.26
C PRO A 16 -12.07 -6.84 -4.75
N GLN A 17 -11.98 -5.87 -3.85
CA GLN A 17 -12.12 -4.46 -4.18
C GLN A 17 -10.96 -3.70 -3.58
N CYS A 18 -10.27 -2.95 -4.43
CA CYS A 18 -9.12 -2.17 -4.01
C CYS A 18 -9.37 -0.70 -4.34
N PHE A 19 -9.08 0.16 -3.38
CA PHE A 19 -9.23 1.60 -3.53
C PHE A 19 -7.86 2.25 -3.34
N GLN A 20 -7.55 3.18 -4.22
CA GLN A 20 -6.33 3.97 -4.04
C GLN A 20 -6.50 4.83 -2.80
N SER A 21 -5.68 4.59 -1.79
CA SER A 21 -5.81 5.30 -0.53
C SER A 21 -4.85 6.48 -0.42
N ASN A 22 -3.66 6.34 -0.98
CA ASN A 22 -2.65 7.37 -0.78
C ASN A 22 -1.51 7.23 -1.77
N ILE A 23 -0.83 8.36 -2.02
CA ILE A 23 0.43 8.39 -2.76
C ILE A 23 1.47 8.88 -1.78
N ALA A 24 2.49 8.07 -1.54
CA ALA A 24 3.56 8.47 -0.64
C ALA A 24 4.30 9.66 -1.27
N PRO A 25 4.62 10.70 -0.47
CA PRO A 25 5.21 11.91 -1.00
C PRO A 25 6.67 11.78 -1.39
N TYR A 26 7.23 10.59 -1.34
CA TYR A 26 8.64 10.36 -1.57
C TYR A 26 8.90 9.87 -2.98
N GLU A 27 9.99 10.34 -3.56
CA GLU A 27 10.51 9.83 -4.82
C GLU A 27 11.75 9.00 -4.54
N PHE A 28 11.90 7.92 -5.27
CA PHE A 28 13.02 7.00 -5.11
C PHE A 28 13.80 6.92 -6.40
N SER A 29 15.13 6.88 -6.28
CA SER A 29 16.00 6.83 -7.45
C SER A 29 16.05 5.46 -8.10
N THR A 30 15.80 4.39 -7.33
CA THR A 30 15.86 3.03 -7.84
C THR A 30 14.58 2.29 -7.52
N TYR A 31 14.27 1.30 -8.34
CA TYR A 31 13.13 0.43 -8.12
C TYR A 31 13.27 -0.33 -6.80
N TYR A 32 14.49 -0.78 -6.51
CA TYR A 32 14.76 -1.50 -5.26
C TYR A 32 14.38 -0.68 -4.04
N ASP A 33 14.79 0.58 -3.99
CA ASP A 33 14.46 1.47 -2.88
C ASP A 33 12.95 1.66 -2.76
N CYS A 34 12.28 1.82 -3.90
CA CYS A 34 10.83 1.99 -3.91
C CYS A 34 10.13 0.75 -3.35
N ILE A 35 10.54 -0.43 -3.79
CA ILE A 35 9.92 -1.68 -3.35
C ILE A 35 10.15 -1.92 -1.86
N THR A 36 11.37 -1.73 -1.38
CA THR A 36 11.65 -1.96 0.05
C THR A 36 10.90 -0.98 0.93
N GLU A 37 10.86 0.28 0.56
CA GLU A 37 10.08 1.26 1.31
C GLU A 37 8.59 1.02 1.20
N GLY A 38 8.14 0.51 0.05
CA GLY A 38 6.74 0.16 -0.15
C GLY A 38 6.24 -0.85 0.86
N TYR A 39 7.01 -1.90 1.10
CA TYR A 39 6.65 -2.91 2.10
C TYR A 39 6.63 -2.32 3.50
N LYS A 40 7.60 -1.48 3.81
CA LYS A 40 7.69 -0.81 5.10
C LYS A 40 6.47 0.08 5.36
N ILE A 41 6.14 0.92 4.39
CA ILE A 41 5.02 1.84 4.48
C ILE A 41 3.71 1.09 4.57
N SER A 42 3.55 0.05 3.76
CA SER A 42 2.34 -0.77 3.75
C SER A 42 2.12 -1.44 5.11
N TYR A 43 3.18 -1.97 5.70
CA TYR A 43 3.09 -2.60 7.02
C TYR A 43 2.71 -1.59 8.09
N SER A 44 3.31 -0.39 8.06
CA SER A 44 2.99 0.67 9.01
C SER A 44 1.53 1.09 8.92
N HIS A 45 1.02 1.26 7.70
CA HIS A 45 -0.37 1.63 7.51
C HIS A 45 -1.31 0.53 7.98
N LEU A 46 -0.96 -0.72 7.72
CA LEU A 46 -1.78 -1.83 8.16
C LEU A 46 -1.88 -1.88 9.68
N LYS A 47 -0.78 -1.60 10.37
CA LYS A 47 -0.75 -1.61 11.83
C LYS A 47 -1.55 -0.48 12.45
N GLU A 48 -1.84 0.58 11.71
CA GLU A 48 -2.66 1.67 12.19
C GLU A 48 -4.16 1.34 12.15
N LEU A 49 -4.53 0.29 11.41
CA LEU A 49 -5.91 -0.14 11.33
C LEU A 49 -6.25 -1.04 12.52
N ALA A 50 -7.50 -0.98 12.97
CA ALA A 50 -7.95 -1.82 14.08
C ALA A 50 -7.95 -3.29 13.65
N PRO A 51 -7.39 -4.20 14.47
CA PRO A 51 -7.37 -5.62 14.11
C PRO A 51 -8.74 -6.21 13.83
N GLU A 52 -9.76 -5.74 14.54
CA GLU A 52 -11.13 -6.20 14.33
C GLU A 52 -11.62 -5.83 12.92
N GLU A 53 -11.31 -4.64 12.48
CA GLU A 53 -11.70 -4.18 11.14
C GLU A 53 -10.98 -4.97 10.06
N ILE A 54 -9.70 -5.24 10.27
CA ILE A 54 -8.92 -6.04 9.32
C ILE A 54 -9.53 -7.43 9.17
N THR A 55 -9.85 -8.06 10.29
CA THR A 55 -10.40 -9.40 10.30
C THR A 55 -11.81 -9.42 9.70
N LYS A 56 -12.65 -8.47 10.11
CA LYS A 56 -14.06 -8.42 9.70
C LYS A 56 -14.17 -8.17 8.19
N ASN A 57 -13.42 -7.23 7.67
CA ASN A 57 -13.52 -6.80 6.28
C ASN A 57 -12.46 -7.41 5.38
N LYS A 58 -11.63 -8.31 5.92
CA LYS A 58 -10.55 -8.97 5.17
C LYS A 58 -9.71 -7.95 4.43
N LEU A 59 -9.18 -6.99 5.19
CA LEU A 59 -8.41 -5.89 4.63
C LEU A 59 -6.97 -6.27 4.37
N ALA A 60 -6.41 -5.72 3.31
CA ALA A 60 -5.00 -5.85 3.01
C ALA A 60 -4.54 -4.57 2.31
N ILE A 61 -3.26 -4.30 2.38
CA ILE A 61 -2.69 -3.15 1.69
C ILE A 61 -1.79 -3.65 0.58
N LYS A 62 -1.97 -3.06 -0.58
CA LYS A 62 -1.18 -3.34 -1.76
C LYS A 62 -0.51 -2.04 -2.18
N PHE A 63 0.62 -2.12 -2.85
CA PHE A 63 1.26 -0.92 -3.38
C PHE A 63 1.85 -1.18 -4.76
N GLU A 64 2.07 -0.09 -5.47
CA GLU A 64 2.76 -0.11 -6.76
C GLU A 64 3.87 0.91 -6.75
N CYS A 65 4.96 0.60 -7.45
CA CYS A 65 6.01 1.55 -7.73
C CYS A 65 5.87 1.97 -9.19
N ARG A 66 5.64 3.26 -9.41
CA ARG A 66 5.46 3.80 -10.75
C ARG A 66 6.57 4.78 -11.09
N VAL A 67 6.96 4.75 -12.36
CA VAL A 67 7.92 5.71 -12.91
C VAL A 67 7.21 7.05 -13.11
N VAL A 68 7.88 8.11 -12.74
CA VAL A 68 7.41 9.48 -12.99
C VAL A 68 8.40 10.25 -13.84
#